data_bf0433b490f4f1d4a17f3460fd3e1e77
#
_entry.id   bf0433b490f4f1d4a17f3460fd3e1e77
#
_cell.length_a   1.000
_cell.length_b   1.000
_cell.length_c   1.000
_cell.angle_alpha   90.00
_cell.angle_beta   90.00
_cell.angle_gamma   90.00
#
_symmetry.space_group_name_H-M   'P 1'
#
loop_
_entity.id
_entity.type
_entity.pdbx_description
1 polymer ?
#
loop_
_entity_poly.entity_id
_entity_poly.type
_entity_poly.pdbx_seq_one_letter_code
_entity_poly.pdbx_strand_id
1 'polypeptide(L)'
;MIRTEPSAPVLRDRFANLEGSTYLISHSMGAAPLAAREALVSYWNDWSHDGPEAWDWWLPQIETIAAGIGSLLGAPSGTIALGPNVSAFQETIASALDFSGERCEVVYEALQFPTVTYVWDAWQRHGARIVCVPSDDGMTIPTERIAAAITERTALVILSHAYYVSGALVDVAAIVKRAREVGAMVMLDVYQTAGVIPIDLEKLDVDFAVGGSHKWLCGGPGCGFLYVRADRRMQFAPTATGWMAHAAPFAFEPAPMRYADSMMRYTNGTPAMLAYLVAAPGHALIAEVGLPAIRSHNIALTTLLLAEADARGIRTPTPRDPAKRSGWIALDVPDGARITQALIERRIFVDYRPGCGIRIGPHFYTTADEILVLFGALDELMR
;
A
#
# COMPACT_ATOMS: atom_id res chain seq x y z
N MET A 1 19.10 -2.88 25.45
CA MET A 1 19.48 -3.76 24.32
C MET A 1 18.21 -4.46 23.86
N ILE A 2 17.69 -4.09 22.70
CA ILE A 2 16.59 -4.82 22.07
C ILE A 2 17.19 -6.15 21.61
N ARG A 3 16.62 -7.28 22.01
CA ARG A 3 17.01 -8.59 21.49
C ARG A 3 16.87 -8.56 19.98
N THR A 4 17.97 -8.69 19.25
CA THR A 4 18.05 -8.63 17.79
C THR A 4 17.84 -9.99 17.13
N GLU A 5 17.50 -11.02 17.89
CA GLU A 5 17.19 -12.34 17.31
C GLU A 5 15.76 -12.33 16.77
N PRO A 6 15.55 -12.77 15.51
CA PRO A 6 14.22 -12.92 14.94
C PRO A 6 13.36 -13.84 15.83
N SER A 7 12.14 -13.40 16.14
CA SER A 7 11.17 -14.28 16.80
C SER A 7 10.80 -15.41 15.82
N ALA A 8 10.37 -16.58 16.34
CA ALA A 8 9.90 -17.65 15.48
C ALA A 8 8.75 -17.15 14.60
N PRO A 9 8.74 -17.48 13.28
CA PRO A 9 7.64 -17.11 12.41
C PRO A 9 6.34 -17.79 12.86
N VAL A 10 5.26 -17.06 12.81
CA VAL A 10 3.95 -17.56 13.22
C VAL A 10 3.06 -17.80 11.99
N LEU A 11 2.13 -18.75 12.12
CA LEU A 11 1.10 -19.04 11.12
C LEU A 11 1.65 -19.36 9.71
N ARG A 12 2.90 -19.86 9.60
CA ARG A 12 3.54 -20.17 8.33
C ARG A 12 2.79 -21.24 7.54
N ASP A 13 2.21 -22.20 8.25
CA ASP A 13 1.38 -23.29 7.73
C ASP A 13 0.02 -22.83 7.15
N ARG A 14 -0.33 -21.56 7.36
CA ARG A 14 -1.53 -20.95 6.80
C ARG A 14 -1.36 -20.43 5.37
N PHE A 15 -0.17 -20.59 4.76
CA PHE A 15 0.15 -20.06 3.44
C PHE A 15 0.56 -21.15 2.45
N ALA A 16 -0.01 -21.12 1.25
CA ALA A 16 0.17 -22.16 0.23
C ALA A 16 1.56 -22.17 -0.43
N ASN A 17 2.20 -21.00 -0.54
CA ASN A 17 3.41 -20.81 -1.35
C ASN A 17 4.71 -20.73 -0.52
N LEU A 18 4.65 -21.00 0.77
CA LEU A 18 5.83 -20.98 1.64
C LEU A 18 6.53 -22.34 1.74
N GLU A 19 5.83 -23.43 1.45
CA GLU A 19 6.42 -24.76 1.42
C GLU A 19 7.34 -24.92 0.21
N GLY A 20 8.57 -25.37 0.44
CA GLY A 20 9.57 -25.59 -0.60
C GLY A 20 10.02 -24.32 -1.34
N SER A 21 9.86 -23.14 -0.74
CA SER A 21 10.34 -21.88 -1.30
C SER A 21 10.88 -20.94 -0.23
N THR A 22 11.79 -20.06 -0.61
CA THR A 22 12.27 -18.92 0.16
C THR A 22 11.53 -17.67 -0.33
N TYR A 23 10.52 -17.22 0.41
CA TYR A 23 9.59 -16.18 -0.03
C TYR A 23 9.90 -14.82 0.59
N LEU A 24 10.63 -13.98 -0.15
CA LEU A 24 11.18 -12.69 0.32
C LEU A 24 10.68 -11.49 -0.50
N ILE A 25 9.47 -11.59 -1.05
CA ILE A 25 8.94 -10.61 -2.02
C ILE A 25 7.65 -9.91 -1.54
N SER A 26 7.36 -9.88 -0.24
CA SER A 26 6.11 -9.35 0.31
C SER A 26 5.86 -7.86 -0.02
N HIS A 27 6.91 -7.09 -0.25
CA HIS A 27 6.85 -5.70 -0.72
C HIS A 27 6.31 -5.55 -2.16
N SER A 28 6.21 -6.65 -2.92
CA SER A 28 5.68 -6.69 -4.29
C SER A 28 4.43 -7.57 -4.38
N MET A 29 4.48 -8.76 -3.77
CA MET A 29 3.35 -9.69 -3.65
C MET A 29 3.44 -10.41 -2.30
N GLY A 30 2.40 -10.33 -1.47
CA GLY A 30 2.28 -11.10 -0.22
C GLY A 30 2.10 -12.59 -0.48
N ALA A 31 2.44 -13.43 0.51
CA ALA A 31 2.18 -14.86 0.42
C ALA A 31 0.67 -15.14 0.36
N ALA A 32 0.29 -16.22 -0.30
CA ALA A 32 -1.11 -16.59 -0.54
C ALA A 32 -1.69 -17.37 0.65
N PRO A 33 -2.65 -16.82 1.42
CA PRO A 33 -3.30 -17.53 2.50
C PRO A 33 -4.10 -18.73 1.98
N LEU A 34 -4.04 -19.89 2.67
CA LEU A 34 -4.87 -21.04 2.31
C LEU A 34 -6.37 -20.72 2.38
N ALA A 35 -6.80 -19.92 3.36
CA ALA A 35 -8.19 -19.49 3.51
C ALA A 35 -8.67 -18.59 2.35
N ALA A 36 -7.79 -18.01 1.56
CA ALA A 36 -8.17 -17.31 0.33
C ALA A 36 -8.75 -18.25 -0.73
N ARG A 37 -8.28 -19.53 -0.78
CA ARG A 37 -8.87 -20.57 -1.64
C ARG A 37 -10.29 -20.92 -1.17
N GLU A 38 -10.50 -21.00 0.13
CA GLU A 38 -11.82 -21.29 0.70
C GLU A 38 -12.82 -20.17 0.38
N ALA A 39 -12.39 -18.91 0.51
CA ALA A 39 -13.19 -17.74 0.13
C ALA A 39 -13.54 -17.74 -1.37
N LEU A 40 -12.59 -18.14 -2.25
CA LEU A 40 -12.83 -18.29 -3.68
C LEU A 40 -13.91 -19.35 -3.95
N VAL A 41 -13.83 -20.51 -3.27
CA VAL A 41 -14.82 -21.61 -3.42
C VAL A 41 -16.18 -21.18 -2.88
N SER A 42 -16.22 -20.48 -1.74
CA SER A 42 -17.47 -19.95 -1.18
C SER A 42 -18.15 -18.99 -2.15
N TYR A 43 -17.38 -18.00 -2.68
CA TYR A 43 -17.92 -17.08 -3.69
C TYR A 43 -18.49 -17.81 -4.91
N TRP A 44 -17.78 -18.85 -5.41
CA TRP A 44 -18.24 -19.66 -6.52
C TRP A 44 -19.55 -20.38 -6.19
N ASN A 45 -19.67 -20.96 -4.99
CA ASN A 45 -20.86 -21.65 -4.54
C ASN A 45 -22.06 -20.70 -4.44
N ASP A 46 -21.87 -19.53 -3.81
CA ASP A 46 -22.91 -18.50 -3.71
C ASP A 46 -23.41 -18.12 -5.12
N TRP A 47 -22.48 -17.80 -6.03
CA TRP A 47 -22.85 -17.42 -7.39
C TRP A 47 -23.57 -18.54 -8.16
N SER A 48 -23.08 -19.77 -8.05
CA SER A 48 -23.61 -20.91 -8.82
C SER A 48 -24.94 -21.44 -8.31
N HIS A 49 -25.24 -21.30 -6.98
CA HIS A 49 -26.47 -21.79 -6.38
C HIS A 49 -27.52 -20.69 -6.21
N ASP A 50 -27.11 -19.51 -5.78
CA ASP A 50 -28.02 -18.44 -5.37
C ASP A 50 -28.15 -17.35 -6.42
N GLY A 51 -27.20 -17.28 -7.37
CA GLY A 51 -27.26 -16.31 -8.48
C GLY A 51 -27.40 -14.87 -8.00
N PRO A 52 -28.46 -14.12 -8.43
CA PRO A 52 -28.65 -12.73 -8.03
C PRO A 52 -28.88 -12.53 -6.53
N GLU A 53 -29.42 -13.52 -5.82
CA GLU A 53 -29.71 -13.44 -4.38
C GLU A 53 -28.42 -13.35 -3.56
N ALA A 54 -27.29 -13.80 -4.10
CA ALA A 54 -25.98 -13.67 -3.47
C ALA A 54 -25.59 -12.20 -3.10
N TRP A 55 -26.16 -11.22 -3.78
CA TRP A 55 -25.95 -9.81 -3.45
C TRP A 55 -26.41 -9.42 -2.04
N ASP A 56 -27.40 -10.10 -1.49
CA ASP A 56 -27.95 -9.77 -0.16
C ASP A 56 -26.91 -9.98 0.97
N TRP A 57 -25.98 -10.92 0.78
CA TRP A 57 -24.89 -11.15 1.74
C TRP A 57 -23.51 -10.69 1.27
N TRP A 58 -23.28 -10.54 -0.04
CA TRP A 58 -22.03 -9.98 -0.53
C TRP A 58 -21.89 -8.48 -0.22
N LEU A 59 -22.94 -7.68 -0.40
CA LEU A 59 -22.86 -6.23 -0.18
C LEU A 59 -22.50 -5.85 1.26
N PRO A 60 -23.05 -6.49 2.31
CA PRO A 60 -22.62 -6.23 3.68
C PRO A 60 -21.15 -6.56 3.95
N GLN A 61 -20.55 -7.49 3.19
CA GLN A 61 -19.13 -7.81 3.35
C GLN A 61 -18.21 -6.64 2.97
N ILE A 62 -18.65 -5.74 2.08
CA ILE A 62 -17.87 -4.54 1.72
C ILE A 62 -17.56 -3.73 2.98
N GLU A 63 -18.57 -3.46 3.81
CA GLU A 63 -18.40 -2.68 5.05
C GLU A 63 -17.56 -3.44 6.08
N THR A 64 -17.78 -4.76 6.22
CA THR A 64 -17.01 -5.61 7.13
C THR A 64 -15.52 -5.62 6.78
N ILE A 65 -15.19 -5.81 5.51
CA ILE A 65 -13.79 -5.84 5.03
C ILE A 65 -13.17 -4.44 5.14
N ALA A 66 -13.91 -3.38 4.78
CA ALA A 66 -13.46 -2.01 4.94
C ALA A 66 -13.16 -1.65 6.40
N ALA A 67 -14.03 -2.07 7.34
CA ALA A 67 -13.82 -1.89 8.78
C ALA A 67 -12.57 -2.64 9.27
N GLY A 68 -12.34 -3.86 8.77
CA GLY A 68 -11.12 -4.64 9.06
C GLY A 68 -9.85 -3.91 8.64
N ILE A 69 -9.80 -3.38 7.42
CA ILE A 69 -8.68 -2.54 6.93
C ILE A 69 -8.55 -1.28 7.79
N GLY A 70 -9.66 -0.61 8.09
CA GLY A 70 -9.67 0.57 8.95
C GLY A 70 -9.05 0.31 10.32
N SER A 71 -9.41 -0.79 10.96
CA SER A 71 -8.83 -1.21 12.24
C SER A 71 -7.32 -1.43 12.17
N LEU A 72 -6.80 -2.03 11.09
CA LEU A 72 -5.36 -2.21 10.87
C LEU A 72 -4.61 -0.89 10.69
N LEU A 73 -5.28 0.14 10.20
CA LEU A 73 -4.67 1.44 9.87
C LEU A 73 -4.98 2.54 10.90
N GLY A 74 -5.61 2.21 12.04
CA GLY A 74 -6.02 3.21 13.03
C GLY A 74 -6.98 4.26 12.45
N ALA A 75 -7.86 3.83 11.53
CA ALA A 75 -8.86 4.70 10.91
C ALA A 75 -10.21 4.54 11.62
N PRO A 76 -10.95 5.63 11.87
CA PRO A 76 -12.30 5.57 12.43
C PRO A 76 -13.26 4.74 11.56
N SER A 77 -14.24 4.11 12.18
CA SER A 77 -15.28 3.36 11.47
C SER A 77 -15.98 4.22 10.41
N GLY A 78 -16.29 3.61 9.25
CA GLY A 78 -16.99 4.27 8.15
C GLY A 78 -16.15 5.33 7.43
N THR A 79 -14.81 5.19 7.40
CA THR A 79 -13.88 6.09 6.69
C THR A 79 -13.10 5.39 5.57
N ILE A 80 -13.35 4.11 5.32
CA ILE A 80 -12.68 3.32 4.27
C ILE A 80 -13.68 2.98 3.15
N ALA A 81 -13.29 3.24 1.91
CA ALA A 81 -13.95 2.70 0.71
C ALA A 81 -13.09 1.59 0.10
N LEU A 82 -13.72 0.55 -0.47
CA LEU A 82 -13.06 -0.48 -1.28
C LEU A 82 -13.20 -0.19 -2.77
N GLY A 83 -12.17 -0.49 -3.53
CA GLY A 83 -12.15 -0.29 -4.98
C GLY A 83 -11.08 -1.15 -5.66
N PRO A 84 -10.96 -1.09 -6.98
CA PRO A 84 -10.11 -2.01 -7.73
C PRO A 84 -8.61 -1.79 -7.49
N ASN A 85 -8.18 -0.54 -7.33
CA ASN A 85 -6.77 -0.18 -7.18
C ASN A 85 -6.57 1.29 -6.80
N VAL A 86 -5.33 1.67 -6.47
CA VAL A 86 -4.93 3.04 -6.09
C VAL A 86 -5.12 4.03 -7.23
N SER A 87 -4.88 3.66 -8.49
CA SER A 87 -5.07 4.57 -9.63
C SER A 87 -6.51 5.06 -9.73
N ALA A 88 -7.49 4.15 -9.58
CA ALA A 88 -8.90 4.49 -9.59
C ALA A 88 -9.27 5.43 -8.43
N PHE A 89 -8.72 5.22 -7.24
CA PHE A 89 -9.00 6.10 -6.10
C PHE A 89 -8.34 7.47 -6.24
N GLN A 90 -7.13 7.55 -6.78
CA GLN A 90 -6.51 8.85 -7.07
C GLN A 90 -7.33 9.63 -8.10
N GLU A 91 -7.81 8.95 -9.16
CA GLU A 91 -8.72 9.54 -10.14
C GLU A 91 -10.04 10.00 -9.49
N THR A 92 -10.62 9.18 -8.62
CA THR A 92 -11.85 9.54 -7.89
C THR A 92 -11.65 10.81 -7.06
N ILE A 93 -10.55 10.92 -6.31
CA ILE A 93 -10.27 12.13 -5.51
C ILE A 93 -9.95 13.32 -6.42
N ALA A 94 -9.14 13.14 -7.46
CA ALA A 94 -8.83 14.21 -8.41
C ALA A 94 -10.10 14.78 -9.04
N SER A 95 -11.07 13.92 -9.40
CA SER A 95 -12.36 14.31 -9.97
C SER A 95 -13.30 15.06 -9.00
N ALA A 96 -12.98 15.06 -7.72
CA ALA A 96 -13.74 15.73 -6.68
C ALA A 96 -13.14 17.09 -6.28
N LEU A 97 -11.97 17.44 -6.80
CA LEU A 97 -11.27 18.69 -6.50
C LEU A 97 -11.49 19.72 -7.61
N ASP A 98 -11.54 20.99 -7.21
CA ASP A 98 -11.63 22.13 -8.14
C ASP A 98 -10.25 22.75 -8.31
N PHE A 99 -9.74 22.76 -9.53
CA PHE A 99 -8.45 23.35 -9.91
C PHE A 99 -8.61 24.65 -10.74
N SER A 100 -9.82 25.22 -10.83
CA SER A 100 -10.08 26.44 -11.59
C SER A 100 -9.60 27.72 -10.90
N GLY A 101 -9.35 27.66 -9.58
CA GLY A 101 -8.95 28.80 -8.78
C GLY A 101 -7.44 28.95 -8.60
N GLU A 102 -7.03 29.87 -7.72
CA GLU A 102 -5.60 30.10 -7.40
C GLU A 102 -4.96 28.91 -6.68
N ARG A 103 -5.73 28.14 -5.92
CA ARG A 103 -5.32 26.94 -5.19
C ARG A 103 -5.45 25.71 -6.11
N CYS A 104 -4.52 25.55 -7.05
CA CYS A 104 -4.55 24.52 -8.08
C CYS A 104 -3.28 23.67 -8.15
N GLU A 105 -2.30 23.88 -7.23
CA GLU A 105 -1.07 23.11 -7.24
C GLU A 105 -1.26 21.75 -6.58
N VAL A 106 -0.72 20.70 -7.25
CA VAL A 106 -0.60 19.35 -6.71
C VAL A 106 0.88 19.07 -6.54
N VAL A 107 1.32 18.93 -5.28
CA VAL A 107 2.73 18.69 -4.93
C VAL A 107 2.92 17.18 -4.69
N TYR A 108 3.92 16.57 -5.34
CA TYR A 108 4.34 15.20 -5.07
C TYR A 108 5.85 15.01 -5.26
N GLU A 109 6.41 13.94 -4.69
CA GLU A 109 7.83 13.62 -4.79
C GLU A 109 8.16 12.87 -6.09
N ALA A 110 9.33 13.11 -6.66
CA ALA A 110 9.82 12.40 -7.86
C ALA A 110 10.03 10.88 -7.63
N LEU A 111 10.04 10.43 -6.39
CA LEU A 111 10.18 9.02 -6.00
C LEU A 111 8.83 8.31 -5.79
N GLN A 112 7.74 8.91 -6.24
CA GLN A 112 6.42 8.27 -6.26
C GLN A 112 6.40 7.04 -7.17
N PHE A 113 5.51 6.09 -6.86
CA PHE A 113 5.21 5.03 -7.81
C PHE A 113 4.57 5.63 -9.08
N PRO A 114 4.90 5.14 -10.29
CA PRO A 114 4.48 5.77 -11.56
C PRO A 114 2.98 6.08 -11.70
N THR A 115 2.11 5.32 -11.04
CA THR A 115 0.66 5.59 -11.01
C THR A 115 0.34 7.03 -10.60
N VAL A 116 1.03 7.55 -9.56
CA VAL A 116 0.79 8.91 -9.05
C VAL A 116 1.06 9.92 -10.15
N THR A 117 2.26 9.85 -10.74
CA THR A 117 2.66 10.81 -11.78
C THR A 117 1.72 10.76 -12.98
N TYR A 118 1.35 9.56 -13.46
CA TYR A 118 0.51 9.41 -14.64
C TYR A 118 -0.92 9.93 -14.44
N VAL A 119 -1.53 9.65 -13.29
CA VAL A 119 -2.88 10.14 -12.97
C VAL A 119 -2.88 11.66 -12.87
N TRP A 120 -1.95 12.22 -12.08
CA TRP A 120 -1.98 13.66 -11.82
C TRP A 120 -1.48 14.49 -13.01
N ASP A 121 -0.54 14.01 -13.82
CA ASP A 121 -0.17 14.64 -15.07
C ASP A 121 -1.36 14.74 -16.04
N ALA A 122 -2.22 13.73 -16.08
CA ALA A 122 -3.43 13.77 -16.87
C ALA A 122 -4.41 14.88 -16.43
N TRP A 123 -4.41 15.24 -15.14
CA TRP A 123 -5.28 16.27 -14.58
C TRP A 123 -4.82 17.73 -14.87
N GLN A 124 -3.64 17.93 -15.45
CA GLN A 124 -3.21 19.25 -15.92
C GLN A 124 -4.19 19.83 -16.94
N ARG A 125 -4.81 18.99 -17.77
CA ARG A 125 -5.88 19.42 -18.72
C ARG A 125 -7.14 19.97 -18.03
N HIS A 126 -7.30 19.68 -16.73
CA HIS A 126 -8.41 20.14 -15.89
C HIS A 126 -8.00 21.25 -14.92
N GLY A 127 -6.83 21.89 -15.15
CA GLY A 127 -6.35 23.02 -14.38
C GLY A 127 -5.38 22.71 -13.25
N ALA A 128 -5.12 21.44 -12.94
CA ALA A 128 -4.13 21.07 -11.94
C ALA A 128 -2.72 21.50 -12.38
N ARG A 129 -1.98 22.15 -11.49
CA ARG A 129 -0.58 22.55 -11.72
C ARG A 129 0.34 21.63 -10.92
N ILE A 130 1.15 20.85 -11.61
CA ILE A 130 2.02 19.87 -10.99
C ILE A 130 3.31 20.54 -10.49
N VAL A 131 3.64 20.25 -9.21
CA VAL A 131 4.89 20.61 -8.55
C VAL A 131 5.58 19.33 -8.11
N CYS A 132 6.48 18.80 -8.94
CA CYS A 132 7.25 17.61 -8.65
C CYS A 132 8.53 17.98 -7.87
N VAL A 133 8.69 17.45 -6.65
CA VAL A 133 9.86 17.69 -5.80
C VAL A 133 10.97 16.71 -6.18
N PRO A 134 12.12 17.17 -6.68
CA PRO A 134 13.18 16.29 -7.17
C PRO A 134 13.98 15.66 -6.05
N SER A 135 14.53 14.47 -6.33
CA SER A 135 15.55 13.79 -5.52
C SER A 135 16.94 14.05 -6.12
N ASP A 136 17.96 14.25 -5.27
CA ASP A 136 19.34 14.44 -5.73
C ASP A 136 20.07 13.11 -5.93
N ASP A 137 19.69 12.09 -5.13
CA ASP A 137 20.36 10.78 -5.09
C ASP A 137 19.53 9.66 -5.72
N GLY A 138 18.28 9.94 -6.12
CA GLY A 138 17.33 8.95 -6.62
C GLY A 138 16.80 8.00 -5.55
N MET A 139 17.13 8.21 -4.26
CA MET A 139 16.81 7.30 -3.15
C MET A 139 16.01 7.98 -2.04
N THR A 140 16.27 9.27 -1.78
CA THR A 140 15.63 10.03 -0.71
C THR A 140 15.29 11.45 -1.17
N ILE A 141 14.40 12.11 -0.45
CA ILE A 141 14.12 13.53 -0.59
C ILE A 141 14.05 14.12 0.81
N PRO A 142 14.84 15.17 1.12
CA PRO A 142 14.79 15.83 2.42
C PRO A 142 13.38 16.39 2.72
N THR A 143 12.89 16.18 3.93
CA THR A 143 11.56 16.64 4.37
C THR A 143 11.39 18.15 4.16
N GLU A 144 12.44 18.93 4.43
CA GLU A 144 12.46 20.39 4.28
C GLU A 144 12.25 20.83 2.81
N ARG A 145 12.74 20.02 1.86
CA ARG A 145 12.54 20.29 0.42
C ARG A 145 11.09 20.08 0.03
N ILE A 146 10.44 19.02 0.54
CA ILE A 146 9.01 18.77 0.32
C ILE A 146 8.20 19.92 0.94
N ALA A 147 8.49 20.26 2.20
CA ALA A 147 7.80 21.33 2.92
C ALA A 147 7.93 22.70 2.22
N ALA A 148 9.10 23.00 1.66
CA ALA A 148 9.35 24.26 0.93
C ALA A 148 8.53 24.37 -0.39
N ALA A 149 8.15 23.24 -0.97
CA ALA A 149 7.32 23.21 -2.19
C ALA A 149 5.82 23.44 -1.89
N ILE A 150 5.40 23.40 -0.63
CA ILE A 150 4.01 23.55 -0.20
C ILE A 150 3.73 25.02 0.11
N THR A 151 2.83 25.63 -0.68
CA THR A 151 2.48 27.06 -0.63
C THR A 151 0.96 27.22 -0.44
N GLU A 152 0.51 28.47 -0.30
CA GLU A 152 -0.92 28.83 -0.25
C GLU A 152 -1.67 28.45 -1.56
N ARG A 153 -0.95 28.19 -2.63
CA ARG A 153 -1.50 27.73 -3.92
C ARG A 153 -1.68 26.21 -3.97
N THR A 154 -1.13 25.47 -2.99
CA THR A 154 -1.23 24.02 -2.94
C THR A 154 -2.64 23.58 -2.56
N ALA A 155 -3.29 22.83 -3.43
CA ALA A 155 -4.56 22.18 -3.17
C ALA A 155 -4.36 20.83 -2.48
N LEU A 156 -3.38 20.05 -2.95
CA LEU A 156 -3.12 18.69 -2.48
C LEU A 156 -1.62 18.38 -2.47
N VAL A 157 -1.18 17.74 -1.40
CA VAL A 157 0.15 17.12 -1.30
C VAL A 157 -0.03 15.61 -1.33
N ILE A 158 0.70 14.91 -2.19
CA ILE A 158 0.66 13.45 -2.29
C ILE A 158 2.01 12.90 -1.83
N LEU A 159 1.99 12.06 -0.81
CA LEU A 159 3.18 11.50 -0.18
C LEU A 159 3.20 9.98 -0.34
N SER A 160 4.33 9.40 -0.68
CA SER A 160 4.60 7.99 -0.36
C SER A 160 4.99 7.88 1.11
N HIS A 161 4.35 7.01 1.90
CA HIS A 161 4.79 6.75 3.27
C HIS A 161 6.19 6.11 3.29
N ALA A 162 6.51 5.30 2.26
CA ALA A 162 7.85 4.78 2.01
C ALA A 162 8.14 4.74 0.51
N TYR A 163 9.31 5.21 0.11
CA TYR A 163 9.73 5.17 -1.29
C TYR A 163 9.94 3.75 -1.80
N TYR A 164 9.37 3.42 -2.95
CA TYR A 164 9.46 2.07 -3.54
C TYR A 164 10.86 1.73 -4.10
N VAL A 165 11.73 2.73 -4.24
CA VAL A 165 13.11 2.58 -4.74
C VAL A 165 14.13 2.32 -3.64
N SER A 166 13.93 2.83 -2.43
CA SER A 166 14.92 2.76 -1.33
C SER A 166 14.36 2.15 -0.05
N GLY A 167 13.04 2.09 0.10
CA GLY A 167 12.39 1.74 1.36
C GLY A 167 12.51 2.84 2.44
N ALA A 168 13.01 4.02 2.10
CA ALA A 168 13.10 5.12 3.05
C ALA A 168 11.70 5.64 3.42
N LEU A 169 11.47 5.85 4.72
CA LEU A 169 10.24 6.44 5.25
C LEU A 169 10.29 7.97 5.16
N VAL A 170 9.14 8.56 4.85
CA VAL A 170 8.92 10.01 4.83
C VAL A 170 8.42 10.49 6.20
N ASP A 171 8.86 11.65 6.65
CA ASP A 171 8.31 12.30 7.85
C ASP A 171 6.95 12.95 7.51
N VAL A 172 5.91 12.11 7.55
CA VAL A 172 4.53 12.51 7.22
C VAL A 172 4.04 13.60 8.17
N ALA A 173 4.37 13.52 9.47
CA ALA A 173 3.89 14.47 10.47
C ALA A 173 4.40 15.90 10.20
N ALA A 174 5.67 16.04 9.83
CA ALA A 174 6.24 17.34 9.47
C ALA A 174 5.58 17.94 8.22
N ILE A 175 5.28 17.12 7.23
CA ILE A 175 4.63 17.57 5.99
C ILE A 175 3.15 17.92 6.24
N VAL A 176 2.41 17.09 7.00
CA VAL A 176 1.02 17.39 7.38
C VAL A 176 0.96 18.72 8.13
N LYS A 177 1.87 18.96 9.08
CA LYS A 177 1.95 20.25 9.80
C LYS A 177 2.08 21.41 8.80
N ARG A 178 3.03 21.33 7.86
CA ARG A 178 3.22 22.39 6.85
C ARG A 178 1.98 22.56 5.96
N ALA A 179 1.36 21.48 5.52
CA ALA A 179 0.16 21.53 4.70
C ALA A 179 -1.00 22.23 5.45
N ARG A 180 -1.19 21.94 6.74
CA ARG A 180 -2.20 22.61 7.58
C ARG A 180 -1.96 24.10 7.71
N GLU A 181 -0.71 24.56 7.84
CA GLU A 181 -0.36 25.99 7.93
C GLU A 181 -0.86 26.79 6.74
N VAL A 182 -0.89 26.20 5.55
CA VAL A 182 -1.34 26.84 4.30
C VAL A 182 -2.72 26.37 3.84
N GLY A 183 -3.38 25.47 4.58
CA GLY A 183 -4.70 24.93 4.24
C GLY A 183 -4.69 23.94 3.07
N ALA A 184 -3.57 23.31 2.76
CA ALA A 184 -3.48 22.24 1.77
C ALA A 184 -3.95 20.91 2.36
N MET A 185 -4.51 20.03 1.50
CA MET A 185 -4.86 18.65 1.86
C MET A 185 -3.67 17.72 1.66
N VAL A 186 -3.68 16.58 2.37
CA VAL A 186 -2.63 15.55 2.26
C VAL A 186 -3.26 14.20 1.92
N MET A 187 -2.74 13.55 0.86
CA MET A 187 -3.00 12.16 0.50
C MET A 187 -1.74 11.33 0.74
N LEU A 188 -1.86 10.26 1.52
CA LEU A 188 -0.77 9.35 1.85
C LEU A 188 -0.92 8.02 1.11
N ASP A 189 0.07 7.64 0.31
CA ASP A 189 0.17 6.29 -0.26
C ASP A 189 0.86 5.38 0.77
N VAL A 190 0.09 4.44 1.34
CA VAL A 190 0.56 3.48 2.34
C VAL A 190 0.84 2.09 1.75
N TYR A 191 0.92 1.96 0.44
CA TYR A 191 1.06 0.66 -0.25
C TYR A 191 2.30 -0.13 0.18
N GLN A 192 3.38 0.56 0.57
CA GLN A 192 4.63 -0.07 1.02
C GLN A 192 4.72 -0.26 2.54
N THR A 193 3.68 0.11 3.28
CA THR A 193 3.74 0.12 4.75
C THR A 193 2.53 -0.51 5.42
N ALA A 194 1.34 -0.45 4.80
CA ALA A 194 0.12 -1.08 5.31
C ALA A 194 0.28 -2.61 5.42
N GLY A 195 0.27 -3.14 6.64
CA GLY A 195 0.46 -4.55 6.94
C GLY A 195 1.85 -4.93 7.49
N VAL A 196 2.84 -4.01 7.46
CA VAL A 196 4.20 -4.27 7.99
C VAL A 196 4.67 -3.19 8.96
N ILE A 197 4.13 -1.98 8.87
CA ILE A 197 4.42 -0.89 9.80
C ILE A 197 3.13 -0.50 10.51
N PRO A 198 3.11 -0.36 11.84
CA PRO A 198 1.99 0.25 12.54
C PRO A 198 1.72 1.66 12.03
N ILE A 199 0.51 1.89 11.53
CA ILE A 199 0.02 3.17 11.05
C ILE A 199 -1.21 3.54 11.87
N ASP A 200 -1.35 4.83 12.16
CA ASP A 200 -2.55 5.40 12.80
C ASP A 200 -2.94 6.62 11.99
N LEU A 201 -3.86 6.42 11.04
CA LEU A 201 -4.28 7.46 10.08
C LEU A 201 -4.99 8.62 10.77
N GLU A 202 -5.70 8.34 11.87
CA GLU A 202 -6.34 9.40 12.65
C GLU A 202 -5.30 10.32 13.31
N LYS A 203 -4.26 9.74 13.94
CA LYS A 203 -3.18 10.52 14.54
C LYS A 203 -2.28 11.23 13.53
N LEU A 204 -2.10 10.64 12.35
CA LEU A 204 -1.34 11.29 11.28
C LEU A 204 -2.06 12.50 10.70
N ASP A 205 -3.37 12.65 10.94
CA ASP A 205 -4.21 13.77 10.49
C ASP A 205 -4.14 14.02 8.97
N VAL A 206 -3.98 12.95 8.16
CA VAL A 206 -4.04 13.04 6.71
C VAL A 206 -5.49 13.13 6.24
N ASP A 207 -5.73 13.83 5.13
CA ASP A 207 -7.08 13.98 4.58
C ASP A 207 -7.53 12.71 3.85
N PHE A 208 -6.58 12.07 3.15
CA PHE A 208 -6.78 10.84 2.39
C PHE A 208 -5.62 9.88 2.62
N ALA A 209 -5.89 8.58 2.54
CA ALA A 209 -4.84 7.58 2.34
C ALA A 209 -5.30 6.54 1.33
N VAL A 210 -4.36 6.02 0.53
CA VAL A 210 -4.60 4.98 -0.47
C VAL A 210 -3.64 3.82 -0.30
N GLY A 211 -4.11 2.62 -0.61
CA GLY A 211 -3.30 1.41 -0.56
C GLY A 211 -4.00 0.23 -1.21
N GLY A 212 -3.44 -0.94 -1.08
CA GLY A 212 -4.03 -2.16 -1.61
C GLY A 212 -3.52 -3.42 -0.95
N SER A 213 -4.26 -4.50 -1.12
CA SER A 213 -4.14 -5.72 -0.31
C SER A 213 -3.06 -6.69 -0.79
N HIS A 214 -2.58 -6.60 -2.04
CA HIS A 214 -1.75 -7.67 -2.63
C HIS A 214 -0.30 -7.73 -2.14
N LYS A 215 0.18 -6.75 -1.35
CA LYS A 215 1.53 -6.75 -0.78
C LYS A 215 1.52 -7.27 0.66
N TRP A 216 1.82 -6.42 1.60
CA TRP A 216 1.97 -6.76 3.02
C TRP A 216 0.68 -7.22 3.71
N LEU A 217 -0.49 -6.91 3.13
CA LEU A 217 -1.79 -7.38 3.63
C LEU A 217 -2.17 -8.79 3.14
N CYS A 218 -1.35 -9.42 2.27
CA CYS A 218 -1.53 -10.79 1.78
C CYS A 218 -2.90 -11.09 1.16
N GLY A 219 -3.57 -10.07 0.58
CA GLY A 219 -4.96 -10.17 0.12
C GLY A 219 -5.13 -10.36 -1.40
N GLY A 220 -4.03 -10.56 -2.17
CA GLY A 220 -4.12 -10.64 -3.63
C GLY A 220 -4.47 -9.31 -4.32
N PRO A 221 -4.41 -9.24 -5.66
CA PRO A 221 -4.73 -8.04 -6.43
C PRO A 221 -6.25 -7.82 -6.54
N GLY A 222 -6.65 -6.56 -6.81
CA GLY A 222 -8.05 -6.20 -7.07
C GLY A 222 -8.81 -5.65 -5.87
N CYS A 223 -8.22 -5.67 -4.66
CA CYS A 223 -8.77 -5.04 -3.46
C CYS A 223 -7.86 -3.88 -3.04
N GLY A 224 -8.14 -2.69 -3.58
CA GLY A 224 -7.60 -1.42 -3.14
C GLY A 224 -8.51 -0.77 -2.09
N PHE A 225 -7.97 0.21 -1.37
CA PHE A 225 -8.75 0.99 -0.41
C PHE A 225 -8.41 2.48 -0.47
N LEU A 226 -9.40 3.29 -0.10
CA LEU A 226 -9.30 4.72 0.12
C LEU A 226 -9.79 5.04 1.53
N TYR A 227 -8.96 5.69 2.30
CA TYR A 227 -9.35 6.39 3.53
C TYR A 227 -9.70 7.83 3.21
N VAL A 228 -10.80 8.32 3.79
CA VAL A 228 -11.13 9.75 3.81
C VAL A 228 -11.39 10.15 5.26
N ARG A 229 -10.74 11.20 5.73
CA ARG A 229 -10.87 11.70 7.10
C ARG A 229 -12.34 11.96 7.45
N ALA A 230 -12.76 11.58 8.65
CA ALA A 230 -14.15 11.50 9.05
C ALA A 230 -14.93 12.82 8.86
N ASP A 231 -14.32 13.97 9.18
CA ASP A 231 -14.92 15.29 9.02
C ASP A 231 -15.00 15.76 7.56
N ARG A 232 -14.26 15.13 6.65
CA ARG A 232 -14.21 15.47 5.22
C ARG A 232 -15.00 14.53 4.32
N ARG A 233 -15.33 13.34 4.80
CA ARG A 233 -15.91 12.27 3.95
C ARG A 233 -17.16 12.70 3.17
N MET A 234 -17.93 13.68 3.69
CA MET A 234 -19.16 14.15 3.06
C MET A 234 -18.95 15.43 2.22
N GLN A 235 -17.75 16.01 2.22
CA GLN A 235 -17.49 17.29 1.56
C GLN A 235 -17.28 17.16 0.05
N PHE A 236 -16.95 15.95 -0.42
CA PHE A 236 -16.57 15.72 -1.82
C PHE A 236 -17.67 15.00 -2.61
N ALA A 237 -17.80 15.40 -3.87
CA ALA A 237 -18.72 14.82 -4.84
C ALA A 237 -17.93 14.42 -6.11
N PRO A 238 -17.28 13.23 -6.14
CA PRO A 238 -16.46 12.82 -7.28
C PRO A 238 -17.27 12.76 -8.58
N THR A 239 -16.76 13.34 -9.66
CA THR A 239 -17.37 13.23 -10.98
C THR A 239 -17.02 11.90 -11.66
N ALA A 240 -15.90 11.26 -11.27
CA ALA A 240 -15.61 9.86 -11.55
C ALA A 240 -16.47 8.97 -10.63
N THR A 241 -17.74 8.81 -10.97
CA THR A 241 -18.78 8.18 -10.15
C THR A 241 -19.54 7.10 -10.94
N GLY A 242 -20.51 6.46 -10.31
CA GLY A 242 -21.36 5.45 -10.94
C GLY A 242 -22.53 5.05 -10.06
N TRP A 243 -23.30 4.05 -10.51
CA TRP A 243 -24.58 3.70 -9.89
C TRP A 243 -24.48 3.26 -8.43
N MET A 244 -23.37 2.59 -8.03
CA MET A 244 -23.16 2.17 -6.63
C MET A 244 -22.82 3.32 -5.68
N ALA A 245 -22.41 4.47 -6.21
CA ALA A 245 -22.19 5.67 -5.40
C ALA A 245 -23.47 6.44 -5.10
N HIS A 246 -24.60 6.02 -5.69
CA HIS A 246 -25.91 6.66 -5.46
C HIS A 246 -26.47 6.35 -4.06
N ALA A 247 -27.23 7.28 -3.48
CA ALA A 247 -27.86 7.14 -2.17
C ALA A 247 -28.83 5.94 -2.07
N ALA A 248 -29.42 5.56 -3.19
CA ALA A 248 -30.34 4.42 -3.31
C ALA A 248 -30.05 3.67 -4.64
N PRO A 249 -28.96 2.90 -4.76
CA PRO A 249 -28.52 2.33 -6.03
C PRO A 249 -29.58 1.38 -6.65
N PHE A 250 -30.26 0.61 -5.83
CA PHE A 250 -31.29 -0.33 -6.30
C PHE A 250 -32.67 0.28 -6.57
N ALA A 251 -32.84 1.59 -6.34
CA ALA A 251 -34.03 2.30 -6.80
C ALA A 251 -33.96 2.60 -8.30
N PHE A 252 -32.76 2.47 -8.92
CA PHE A 252 -32.52 2.73 -10.34
C PHE A 252 -33.08 4.07 -10.82
N GLU A 253 -33.02 5.09 -9.93
CA GLU A 253 -33.48 6.43 -10.25
C GLU A 253 -32.62 7.02 -11.37
N PRO A 254 -33.24 7.63 -12.40
CA PRO A 254 -32.48 8.41 -13.37
C PRO A 254 -31.90 9.69 -12.75
N ALA A 255 -31.08 10.40 -13.51
CA ALA A 255 -30.53 11.68 -13.05
C ALA A 255 -31.60 12.61 -12.44
N PRO A 256 -31.24 13.48 -11.44
CA PRO A 256 -29.87 13.80 -11.05
C PRO A 256 -29.25 12.82 -10.05
N MET A 257 -27.91 12.70 -10.10
CA MET A 257 -27.12 11.92 -9.15
C MET A 257 -27.30 12.45 -7.72
N ARG A 258 -27.59 11.55 -6.77
CA ARG A 258 -27.58 11.81 -5.33
C ARG A 258 -26.59 10.89 -4.67
N TYR A 259 -25.52 11.44 -4.12
CA TYR A 259 -24.44 10.64 -3.50
C TYR A 259 -24.89 9.97 -2.20
N ALA A 260 -24.39 8.75 -1.98
CA ALA A 260 -24.56 8.03 -0.72
C ALA A 260 -23.98 8.81 0.46
N ASP A 261 -24.63 8.69 1.63
CA ASP A 261 -24.18 9.25 2.90
C ASP A 261 -23.17 8.32 3.62
N SER A 262 -22.38 7.60 2.83
CA SER A 262 -21.37 6.65 3.29
C SER A 262 -20.15 6.69 2.38
N MET A 263 -19.15 5.86 2.65
CA MET A 263 -17.96 5.73 1.80
C MET A 263 -18.26 5.15 0.41
N MET A 264 -19.47 4.61 0.19
CA MET A 264 -19.92 4.19 -1.13
C MET A 264 -19.92 5.34 -2.16
N ARG A 265 -20.03 6.60 -1.73
CA ARG A 265 -19.93 7.79 -2.60
C ARG A 265 -18.61 7.90 -3.38
N TYR A 266 -17.56 7.21 -2.90
CA TYR A 266 -16.24 7.15 -3.54
C TYR A 266 -16.06 5.90 -4.42
N THR A 267 -17.09 5.11 -4.59
CA THR A 267 -17.12 3.97 -5.52
C THR A 267 -17.76 4.38 -6.85
N ASN A 268 -17.79 3.48 -7.81
CA ASN A 268 -18.42 3.78 -9.12
C ASN A 268 -19.31 2.64 -9.59
N GLY A 269 -18.79 1.67 -10.30
CA GLY A 269 -19.56 0.56 -10.85
C GLY A 269 -19.83 -0.56 -9.86
N THR A 270 -20.24 -1.70 -10.41
CA THR A 270 -20.44 -2.94 -9.66
C THR A 270 -19.17 -3.35 -8.92
N PRO A 271 -19.26 -3.64 -7.60
CA PRO A 271 -18.09 -3.96 -6.79
C PRO A 271 -17.42 -5.27 -7.26
N ALA A 272 -16.09 -5.31 -7.15
CA ALA A 272 -15.28 -6.50 -7.45
C ALA A 272 -15.32 -7.51 -6.29
N MET A 273 -16.50 -8.06 -5.98
CA MET A 273 -16.74 -8.85 -4.77
C MET A 273 -15.77 -10.00 -4.59
N LEU A 274 -15.46 -10.74 -5.67
CA LEU A 274 -14.48 -11.82 -5.61
C LEU A 274 -13.13 -11.36 -5.03
N ALA A 275 -12.61 -10.22 -5.52
CA ALA A 275 -11.33 -9.70 -5.06
C ALA A 275 -11.37 -9.27 -3.58
N TYR A 276 -12.49 -8.70 -3.13
CA TYR A 276 -12.65 -8.27 -1.74
C TYR A 276 -12.74 -9.47 -0.79
N LEU A 277 -13.57 -10.47 -1.12
CA LEU A 277 -13.75 -11.67 -0.32
C LEU A 277 -12.46 -12.49 -0.22
N VAL A 278 -11.73 -12.64 -1.32
CA VAL A 278 -10.44 -13.34 -1.36
C VAL A 278 -9.34 -12.59 -0.60
N ALA A 279 -9.42 -11.26 -0.48
CA ALA A 279 -8.46 -10.47 0.27
C ALA A 279 -8.66 -10.54 1.80
N ALA A 280 -9.89 -10.70 2.27
CA ALA A 280 -10.25 -10.67 3.68
C ALA A 280 -9.45 -11.63 4.58
N PRO A 281 -9.17 -12.90 4.19
CA PRO A 281 -8.33 -13.81 4.98
C PRO A 281 -6.92 -13.31 5.22
N GLY A 282 -6.31 -12.61 4.26
CA GLY A 282 -5.01 -11.98 4.46
C GLY A 282 -5.05 -10.90 5.54
N HIS A 283 -6.06 -10.03 5.49
CA HIS A 283 -6.27 -8.99 6.51
C HIS A 283 -6.48 -9.60 7.91
N ALA A 284 -7.24 -10.68 8.01
CA ALA A 284 -7.48 -11.38 9.26
C ALA A 284 -6.19 -11.95 9.86
N LEU A 285 -5.30 -12.54 9.04
CA LEU A 285 -3.99 -13.03 9.49
C LEU A 285 -3.09 -11.90 10.00
N ILE A 286 -3.07 -10.75 9.33
CA ILE A 286 -2.33 -9.57 9.81
C ILE A 286 -2.87 -9.09 11.15
N ALA A 287 -4.20 -9.07 11.32
CA ALA A 287 -4.83 -8.68 12.58
C ALA A 287 -4.55 -9.69 13.71
N GLU A 288 -4.57 -10.99 13.41
CA GLU A 288 -4.28 -12.08 14.37
C GLU A 288 -2.85 -11.99 14.91
N VAL A 289 -1.86 -11.75 14.04
CA VAL A 289 -0.44 -11.61 14.44
C VAL A 289 -0.20 -10.26 15.14
N GLY A 290 -0.84 -9.22 14.67
CA GLY A 290 -0.72 -7.86 15.18
C GLY A 290 0.50 -7.09 14.63
N LEU A 291 0.26 -5.86 14.18
CA LEU A 291 1.28 -5.03 13.55
C LEU A 291 2.54 -4.77 14.39
N PRO A 292 2.46 -4.59 15.73
CA PRO A 292 3.67 -4.45 16.55
C PRO A 292 4.58 -5.67 16.52
N ALA A 293 4.03 -6.88 16.57
CA ALA A 293 4.78 -8.13 16.48
C ALA A 293 5.38 -8.32 15.08
N ILE A 294 4.57 -8.08 14.03
CA ILE A 294 5.02 -8.09 12.63
C ILE A 294 6.20 -7.14 12.45
N ARG A 295 6.09 -5.91 12.93
CA ARG A 295 7.16 -4.90 12.78
C ARG A 295 8.43 -5.30 13.52
N SER A 296 8.31 -5.79 14.75
CA SER A 296 9.45 -6.25 15.54
C SER A 296 10.23 -7.36 14.83
N HIS A 297 9.50 -8.38 14.33
CA HIS A 297 10.09 -9.49 13.57
C HIS A 297 10.73 -9.00 12.27
N ASN A 298 10.05 -8.13 11.51
CA ASN A 298 10.57 -7.55 10.28
C ASN A 298 11.86 -6.72 10.53
N ILE A 299 11.94 -5.94 11.60
CA ILE A 299 13.16 -5.19 11.98
C ILE A 299 14.31 -6.16 12.24
N ALA A 300 14.09 -7.25 12.96
CA ALA A 300 15.13 -8.25 13.22
C ALA A 300 15.66 -8.85 11.91
N LEU A 301 14.78 -9.29 11.01
CA LEU A 301 15.15 -9.87 9.72
C LEU A 301 15.82 -8.86 8.79
N THR A 302 15.33 -7.62 8.71
CA THR A 302 15.95 -6.58 7.90
C THR A 302 17.31 -6.13 8.46
N THR A 303 17.53 -6.25 9.77
CA THR A 303 18.84 -6.01 10.40
C THR A 303 19.81 -7.14 10.08
N LEU A 304 19.35 -8.40 10.11
CA LEU A 304 20.15 -9.55 9.66
C LEU A 304 20.54 -9.41 8.18
N LEU A 305 19.61 -9.07 7.31
CA LEU A 305 19.88 -8.80 5.88
C LEU A 305 20.98 -7.75 5.69
N LEU A 306 20.94 -6.64 6.46
CA LEU A 306 21.96 -5.60 6.41
C LEU A 306 23.34 -6.11 6.88
N ALA A 307 23.37 -6.91 7.96
CA ALA A 307 24.60 -7.48 8.49
C ALA A 307 25.24 -8.47 7.49
N GLU A 308 24.42 -9.33 6.86
CA GLU A 308 24.90 -10.29 5.84
C GLU A 308 25.42 -9.58 4.57
N ALA A 309 24.77 -8.48 4.17
CA ALA A 309 25.23 -7.64 3.07
C ALA A 309 26.58 -6.98 3.39
N ASP A 310 26.74 -6.42 4.61
CA ASP A 310 27.98 -5.80 5.06
C ASP A 310 29.15 -6.79 5.11
N ALA A 311 28.90 -8.00 5.62
CA ALA A 311 29.91 -9.06 5.69
C ALA A 311 30.47 -9.44 4.29
N ARG A 312 29.70 -9.16 3.22
CA ARG A 312 30.09 -9.43 1.82
C ARG A 312 30.48 -8.17 1.05
N GLY A 313 30.49 -7.01 1.68
CA GLY A 313 30.77 -5.73 1.01
C GLY A 313 29.70 -5.31 -0.01
N ILE A 314 28.47 -5.85 0.10
CA ILE A 314 27.36 -5.51 -0.78
C ILE A 314 26.75 -4.17 -0.33
N ARG A 315 26.71 -3.21 -1.23
CA ARG A 315 26.11 -1.90 -0.97
C ARG A 315 24.58 -2.02 -0.84
N THR A 316 24.03 -1.33 0.16
CA THR A 316 22.59 -1.25 0.40
C THR A 316 22.16 0.21 0.43
N PRO A 317 21.30 0.69 -0.49
CA PRO A 317 20.81 2.06 -0.48
C PRO A 317 19.74 2.31 0.59
N THR A 318 19.16 1.26 1.16
CA THR A 318 18.12 1.36 2.19
C THR A 318 18.67 1.96 3.50
N PRO A 319 17.94 2.85 4.19
CA PRO A 319 18.37 3.43 5.45
C PRO A 319 18.69 2.38 6.53
N ARG A 320 19.82 2.58 7.24
CA ARG A 320 20.27 1.68 8.31
C ARG A 320 19.39 1.75 9.56
N ASP A 321 18.90 2.94 9.87
CA ASP A 321 18.03 3.18 11.02
C ASP A 321 16.66 2.51 10.79
N PRO A 322 16.23 1.57 11.66
CA PRO A 322 14.93 0.94 11.55
C PRO A 322 13.75 1.92 11.64
N ALA A 323 13.93 3.07 12.28
CA ALA A 323 12.90 4.11 12.33
C ALA A 323 12.74 4.86 11.00
N LYS A 324 13.72 4.75 10.10
CA LYS A 324 13.76 5.44 8.80
C LYS A 324 13.60 4.50 7.60
N ARG A 325 13.42 3.20 7.82
CA ARG A 325 13.22 2.23 6.73
C ARG A 325 11.88 1.50 6.84
N SER A 326 11.34 1.14 5.70
CA SER A 326 10.14 0.30 5.58
C SER A 326 10.44 -1.18 5.88
N GLY A 327 9.60 -2.10 5.40
CA GLY A 327 9.73 -3.53 5.66
C GLY A 327 10.71 -4.28 4.75
N TRP A 328 11.42 -3.64 3.83
CA TRP A 328 12.27 -4.29 2.84
C TRP A 328 13.62 -3.58 2.67
N ILE A 329 14.58 -4.26 2.06
CA ILE A 329 15.92 -3.76 1.77
C ILE A 329 16.23 -3.95 0.29
N ALA A 330 17.08 -3.07 -0.26
CA ALA A 330 17.68 -3.23 -1.58
C ALA A 330 19.15 -3.64 -1.46
N LEU A 331 19.58 -4.58 -2.30
CA LEU A 331 20.97 -4.96 -2.50
C LEU A 331 21.45 -4.51 -3.87
N ASP A 332 22.47 -3.69 -3.90
CA ASP A 332 23.11 -3.24 -5.14
C ASP A 332 24.21 -4.25 -5.53
N VAL A 333 23.85 -5.18 -6.39
CA VAL A 333 24.76 -6.23 -6.88
C VAL A 333 24.96 -6.10 -8.39
N PRO A 334 26.14 -6.39 -8.92
CA PRO A 334 26.38 -6.47 -10.36
C PRO A 334 25.41 -7.48 -11.01
N ASP A 335 24.96 -7.20 -12.23
CA ASP A 335 24.03 -8.08 -12.96
C ASP A 335 22.76 -8.48 -12.18
N GLY A 336 22.24 -7.61 -11.31
CA GLY A 336 21.15 -7.89 -10.40
C GLY A 336 19.91 -8.47 -11.08
N ALA A 337 19.60 -8.06 -12.32
CA ALA A 337 18.49 -8.62 -13.08
C ALA A 337 18.70 -10.11 -13.40
N ARG A 338 19.88 -10.50 -13.88
CA ARG A 338 20.25 -11.90 -14.17
C ARG A 338 20.28 -12.74 -12.88
N ILE A 339 20.87 -12.20 -11.82
CA ILE A 339 20.93 -12.87 -10.51
C ILE A 339 19.51 -13.09 -9.97
N THR A 340 18.62 -12.10 -10.07
CA THR A 340 17.23 -12.26 -9.65
C THR A 340 16.54 -13.40 -10.38
N GLN A 341 16.71 -13.51 -11.70
CA GLN A 341 16.13 -14.60 -12.47
C GLN A 341 16.67 -15.98 -12.00
N ALA A 342 17.97 -16.10 -11.78
CA ALA A 342 18.59 -17.34 -11.28
C ALA A 342 18.14 -17.70 -9.84
N LEU A 343 17.88 -16.71 -8.99
CA LEU A 343 17.28 -16.90 -7.66
C LEU A 343 15.85 -17.44 -7.76
N ILE A 344 15.03 -16.87 -8.64
CA ILE A 344 13.65 -17.32 -8.86
C ILE A 344 13.61 -18.76 -9.37
N GLU A 345 14.52 -19.16 -10.27
CA GLU A 345 14.66 -20.54 -10.75
C GLU A 345 14.98 -21.53 -9.61
N ARG A 346 15.68 -21.06 -8.56
CA ARG A 346 15.95 -21.81 -7.32
C ARG A 346 14.81 -21.69 -6.28
N ARG A 347 13.65 -21.12 -6.66
CA ARG A 347 12.50 -20.83 -5.79
C ARG A 347 12.82 -19.89 -4.63
N ILE A 348 13.78 -18.97 -4.83
CA ILE A 348 14.08 -17.85 -3.93
C ILE A 348 13.44 -16.61 -4.56
N PHE A 349 12.26 -16.22 -4.05
CA PHE A 349 11.45 -15.15 -4.63
C PHE A 349 11.88 -13.79 -4.08
N VAL A 350 12.48 -13.02 -4.95
CA VAL A 350 12.87 -11.61 -4.78
C VAL A 350 12.51 -10.84 -6.05
N ASP A 351 12.64 -9.53 -6.10
CA ASP A 351 12.49 -8.78 -7.35
C ASP A 351 13.66 -7.81 -7.59
N TYR A 352 13.81 -7.39 -8.82
CA TYR A 352 14.81 -6.41 -9.26
C TYR A 352 14.12 -5.17 -9.82
N ARG A 353 14.65 -3.99 -9.49
CA ARG A 353 14.26 -2.73 -10.14
C ARG A 353 15.49 -1.98 -10.60
N PRO A 354 15.50 -1.47 -11.86
CA PRO A 354 16.57 -0.61 -12.36
C PRO A 354 16.77 0.59 -11.41
N GLY A 355 18.03 0.90 -11.11
CA GLY A 355 18.40 1.99 -10.21
C GLY A 355 18.20 1.71 -8.71
N CYS A 356 17.54 0.60 -8.35
CA CYS A 356 17.28 0.20 -6.97
C CYS A 356 18.13 -1.01 -6.55
N GLY A 357 18.23 -2.02 -7.42
CA GLY A 357 18.86 -3.31 -7.14
C GLY A 357 17.85 -4.42 -6.86
N ILE A 358 18.33 -5.51 -6.21
CA ILE A 358 17.50 -6.63 -5.77
C ILE A 358 16.81 -6.24 -4.48
N ARG A 359 15.46 -6.25 -4.48
CA ARG A 359 14.66 -5.92 -3.30
C ARG A 359 14.25 -7.18 -2.56
N ILE A 360 14.38 -7.15 -1.24
CA ILE A 360 14.12 -8.28 -0.33
C ILE A 360 13.19 -7.81 0.78
N GLY A 361 11.98 -8.33 0.82
CA GLY A 361 10.91 -7.94 1.74
C GLY A 361 10.43 -9.11 2.59
N PRO A 362 11.11 -9.40 3.72
CA PRO A 362 10.68 -10.43 4.67
C PRO A 362 9.42 -9.99 5.42
N HIS A 363 8.56 -10.95 5.74
CA HIS A 363 7.34 -10.71 6.52
C HIS A 363 7.33 -11.58 7.79
N PHE A 364 6.24 -11.55 8.56
CA PHE A 364 6.12 -12.30 9.82
C PHE A 364 6.26 -13.82 9.67
N TYR A 365 6.04 -14.36 8.48
CA TYR A 365 6.21 -15.78 8.16
C TYR A 365 7.62 -16.15 7.67
N THR A 366 8.52 -15.19 7.49
CA THR A 366 9.90 -15.40 7.02
C THR A 366 10.79 -15.84 8.17
N THR A 367 11.71 -16.79 7.93
CA THR A 367 12.70 -17.26 8.90
C THR A 367 14.07 -16.62 8.71
N ALA A 368 14.92 -16.65 9.74
CA ALA A 368 16.33 -16.26 9.62
C ALA A 368 17.09 -17.17 8.64
N ASP A 369 16.78 -18.47 8.64
CA ASP A 369 17.40 -19.43 7.72
C ASP A 369 17.12 -19.11 6.25
N GLU A 370 15.94 -18.59 5.91
CA GLU A 370 15.63 -18.14 4.55
C GLU A 370 16.52 -16.98 4.10
N ILE A 371 16.93 -16.10 5.03
CA ILE A 371 17.90 -15.05 4.75
C ILE A 371 19.28 -15.65 4.46
N LEU A 372 19.71 -16.65 5.25
CA LEU A 372 20.99 -17.32 5.02
C LEU A 372 20.99 -18.12 3.71
N VAL A 373 19.89 -18.76 3.34
CA VAL A 373 19.70 -19.44 2.04
C VAL A 373 19.85 -18.45 0.89
N LEU A 374 19.24 -17.26 0.98
CA LEU A 374 19.39 -16.20 -0.02
C LEU A 374 20.88 -15.82 -0.21
N PHE A 375 21.59 -15.54 0.89
CA PHE A 375 23.00 -15.11 0.79
C PHE A 375 23.93 -16.23 0.34
N GLY A 376 23.68 -17.49 0.72
CA GLY A 376 24.41 -18.63 0.16
C GLY A 376 24.25 -18.74 -1.35
N ALA A 377 23.03 -18.57 -1.87
CA ALA A 377 22.78 -18.55 -3.32
C ALA A 377 23.42 -17.34 -4.02
N LEU A 378 23.42 -16.15 -3.38
CA LEU A 378 24.12 -14.97 -3.91
C LEU A 378 25.63 -15.19 -4.00
N ASP A 379 26.26 -15.78 -2.98
CA ASP A 379 27.69 -16.10 -2.97
C ASP A 379 28.10 -17.02 -4.14
N GLU A 380 27.22 -17.95 -4.54
CA GLU A 380 27.45 -18.81 -5.71
C GLU A 380 27.27 -18.07 -7.03
N LEU A 381 26.25 -17.21 -7.14
CA LEU A 381 25.86 -16.56 -8.39
C LEU A 381 26.72 -15.33 -8.74
N MET A 382 27.45 -14.77 -7.76
CA MET A 382 28.37 -13.65 -7.92
C MET A 382 29.82 -14.06 -8.19
N ARG A 383 30.15 -15.38 -8.14
CA ARG A 383 31.45 -15.93 -8.54
C ARG A 383 31.57 -16.00 -10.05
#